data_d14ab63e02e5b3525c18be5c3ecd3c94
#
_entry.id   d14ab63e02e5b3525c18be5c3ecd3c94
#
_cell.length_a   1.000
_cell.length_b   1.000
_cell.length_c   1.000
_cell.angle_alpha   90.00
_cell.angle_beta   90.00
_cell.angle_gamma   90.00
#
_symmetry.space_group_name_H-M   'P 1'
#
loop_
_entity.id
_entity.type
_entity.pdbx_description
1 polymer ?
#
loop_
_entity_poly.entity_id
_entity_poly.type
_entity_poly.pdbx_seq_one_letter_code
_entity_poly.pdbx_strand_id
1 'polypeptide(L)'
;AAFDFGFSPALADAVTEANAAGKIIGGVCHGPLGLRNAKDVDGRPLVEGRKVTAVTDKQVRELGIESTPHHPETELRAMGADFESASAFRDPFANHWVVDGNLVTGQNQNAGPMVAREMMALLVAQAADAPDAPAVDLAPAP
;
A
#
# COMPACT_ATOMS: atom_id res chain seq x y z
N ALA A 1 11.93 -6.56 -0.73
CA ALA A 1 10.75 -6.22 0.09
C ALA A 1 10.39 -7.34 1.07
N ALA A 2 10.32 -8.61 0.62
CA ALA A 2 9.96 -9.73 1.51
C ALA A 2 11.00 -10.03 2.62
N PHE A 3 12.22 -9.53 2.49
CA PHE A 3 13.33 -9.77 3.41
C PHE A 3 13.66 -8.57 4.29
N ASP A 4 13.25 -7.37 3.90
CA ASP A 4 13.75 -6.13 4.49
C ASP A 4 12.64 -5.11 4.86
N PHE A 5 11.62 -4.91 4.01
CA PHE A 5 10.64 -3.83 4.22
C PHE A 5 9.91 -3.92 5.57
N GLY A 6 9.46 -5.12 5.96
CA GLY A 6 8.76 -5.31 7.23
C GLY A 6 9.66 -5.21 8.48
N PHE A 7 10.99 -5.05 8.32
CA PHE A 7 11.97 -5.03 9.41
C PHE A 7 12.88 -3.81 9.42
N SER A 8 12.70 -2.89 8.48
CA SER A 8 13.45 -1.63 8.43
C SER A 8 12.82 -0.61 9.39
N PRO A 9 13.47 -0.26 10.52
CA PRO A 9 12.97 0.80 11.40
C PRO A 9 12.89 2.13 10.65
N ALA A 10 13.88 2.44 9.81
CA ALA A 10 13.89 3.67 9.04
C ALA A 10 12.71 3.79 8.06
N LEU A 11 12.28 2.66 7.45
CA LEU A 11 11.08 2.68 6.61
C LEU A 11 9.82 2.85 7.46
N ALA A 12 9.72 2.18 8.60
CA ALA A 12 8.60 2.32 9.52
C ALA A 12 8.46 3.77 10.01
N ASP A 13 9.57 4.41 10.39
CA ASP A 13 9.61 5.81 10.82
C ASP A 13 9.17 6.74 9.67
N ALA A 14 9.73 6.56 8.47
CA ALA A 14 9.38 7.37 7.30
C ALA A 14 7.90 7.25 6.92
N VAL A 15 7.32 6.05 6.99
CA VAL A 15 5.87 5.82 6.74
C VAL A 15 5.03 6.44 7.83
N THR A 16 5.44 6.32 9.09
CA THR A 16 4.76 6.94 10.24
C THR A 16 4.72 8.47 10.10
N GLU A 17 5.86 9.08 9.79
CA GLU A 17 5.97 10.53 9.56
C GLU A 17 5.14 10.98 8.35
N ALA A 18 5.20 10.23 7.24
CA ALA A 18 4.40 10.51 6.05
C ALA A 18 2.90 10.47 6.35
N ASN A 19 2.46 9.46 7.11
CA ASN A 19 1.06 9.35 7.53
C ASN A 19 0.64 10.52 8.44
N ALA A 20 1.43 10.85 9.44
CA ALA A 20 1.17 11.98 10.34
C ALA A 20 1.10 13.33 9.59
N ALA A 21 1.88 13.47 8.52
CA ALA A 21 1.88 14.63 7.63
C ALA A 21 0.77 14.60 6.56
N GLY A 22 -0.14 13.61 6.58
CA GLY A 22 -1.23 13.47 5.61
C GLY A 22 -0.76 13.15 4.19
N LYS A 23 0.48 12.65 4.04
CA LYS A 23 1.00 12.26 2.72
C LYS A 23 0.33 11.00 2.21
N ILE A 24 0.22 10.88 0.88
CA ILE A 24 -0.30 9.69 0.23
C ILE A 24 0.77 8.62 0.22
N ILE A 25 0.40 7.43 0.70
CA ILE A 25 1.29 6.28 0.82
C ILE A 25 0.77 5.17 -0.10
N GLY A 26 1.63 4.68 -0.98
CA GLY A 26 1.28 3.63 -1.92
C GLY A 26 2.24 2.45 -1.91
N GLY A 27 1.71 1.27 -2.22
CA GLY A 27 2.52 0.07 -2.35
C GLY A 27 1.81 -1.04 -3.12
N VAL A 28 2.58 -1.85 -3.85
CA VAL A 28 2.05 -3.00 -4.60
C VAL A 28 2.81 -4.27 -4.26
N CYS A 29 2.15 -5.42 -4.42
CA CYS A 29 2.76 -6.75 -4.26
C CYS A 29 3.29 -6.96 -2.84
N HIS A 30 4.62 -7.08 -2.66
CA HIS A 30 5.27 -7.16 -1.35
C HIS A 30 5.53 -5.77 -0.72
N GLY A 31 5.35 -4.68 -1.46
CA GLY A 31 5.58 -3.31 -0.98
C GLY A 31 4.83 -2.96 0.30
N PRO A 32 3.54 -3.35 0.46
CA PRO A 32 2.78 -3.09 1.68
C PRO A 32 3.35 -3.69 2.97
N LEU A 33 4.33 -4.61 2.91
CA LEU A 33 5.10 -5.00 4.11
C LEU A 33 5.77 -3.81 4.82
N GLY A 34 6.07 -2.73 4.09
CA GLY A 34 6.59 -1.50 4.68
C GLY A 34 5.64 -0.82 5.67
N LEU A 35 4.35 -1.16 5.65
CA LEU A 35 3.35 -0.66 6.60
C LEU A 35 3.38 -1.39 7.95
N ARG A 36 4.05 -2.56 8.02
CA ARG A 36 3.96 -3.51 9.15
C ARG A 36 4.26 -2.89 10.51
N ASN A 37 5.28 -2.08 10.59
CA ASN A 37 5.72 -1.47 11.86
C ASN A 37 5.42 0.02 11.96
N ALA A 38 4.79 0.60 10.93
CA ALA A 38 4.37 1.99 10.95
C ALA A 38 3.22 2.23 11.93
N LYS A 39 3.13 3.44 12.45
CA LYS A 39 2.15 3.85 13.46
C LYS A 39 1.20 4.92 12.93
N ASP A 40 -0.01 4.93 13.49
CA ASP A 40 -0.93 6.05 13.35
C ASP A 40 -0.57 7.17 14.34
N VAL A 41 -1.35 8.24 14.35
CA VAL A 41 -1.15 9.39 15.26
C VAL A 41 -1.35 9.06 16.74
N ASP A 42 -2.03 7.96 17.05
CA ASP A 42 -2.27 7.47 18.40
C ASP A 42 -1.24 6.41 18.84
N GLY A 43 -0.28 6.08 17.97
CA GLY A 43 0.77 5.09 18.23
C GLY A 43 0.33 3.64 18.03
N ARG A 44 -0.88 3.39 17.46
CA ARG A 44 -1.38 2.06 17.10
C ARG A 44 -0.79 1.61 15.75
N PRO A 45 -0.85 0.31 15.41
CA PRO A 45 -0.49 -0.12 14.06
C PRO A 45 -1.23 0.70 12.99
N LEU A 46 -0.48 1.26 12.03
CA LEU A 46 -1.06 2.13 10.98
C LEU A 46 -2.20 1.46 10.21
N VAL A 47 -2.11 0.15 10.03
CA VAL A 47 -3.09 -0.63 9.24
C VAL A 47 -4.24 -1.20 10.06
N GLU A 48 -4.25 -1.02 11.38
CA GLU A 48 -5.32 -1.53 12.25
C GLU A 48 -6.68 -0.95 11.85
N GLY A 49 -7.61 -1.85 11.48
CA GLY A 49 -8.95 -1.49 11.01
C GLY A 49 -8.99 -0.81 9.63
N ARG A 50 -7.86 -0.66 8.95
CA ARG A 50 -7.80 -0.05 7.62
C ARG A 50 -7.86 -1.11 6.52
N LYS A 51 -8.51 -0.75 5.42
CA LYS A 51 -8.58 -1.58 4.22
C LYS A 51 -7.26 -1.53 3.47
N VAL A 52 -6.67 -2.70 3.23
CA VAL A 52 -5.42 -2.85 2.49
C VAL A 52 -5.45 -4.10 1.62
N THR A 53 -4.62 -4.13 0.60
CA THR A 53 -4.32 -5.32 -0.18
C THR A 53 -2.83 -5.45 -0.44
N ALA A 54 -2.38 -6.66 -0.70
CA ALA A 54 -1.00 -7.00 -1.06
C ALA A 54 -1.01 -8.37 -1.77
N VAL A 55 0.16 -8.90 -2.13
CA VAL A 55 0.22 -10.27 -2.61
C VAL A 55 -0.32 -11.23 -1.56
N THR A 56 -1.22 -12.11 -1.98
CA THR A 56 -1.89 -13.06 -1.09
C THR A 56 -1.01 -14.29 -0.80
N ASP A 57 -1.27 -14.96 0.31
CA ASP A 57 -0.63 -16.24 0.63
C ASP A 57 -0.90 -17.30 -0.45
N LYS A 58 -2.08 -17.23 -1.09
CA LYS A 58 -2.41 -18.07 -2.26
C LYS A 58 -1.48 -17.79 -3.43
N GLN A 59 -1.28 -16.52 -3.79
CA GLN A 59 -0.38 -16.12 -4.87
C GLN A 59 1.07 -16.50 -4.57
N VAL A 60 1.52 -16.33 -3.34
CA VAL A 60 2.87 -16.75 -2.89
C VAL A 60 3.08 -18.24 -3.16
N ARG A 61 2.11 -19.10 -2.79
CA ARG A 61 2.16 -20.55 -3.06
C ARG A 61 2.14 -20.87 -4.55
N GLU A 62 1.21 -20.27 -5.30
CA GLU A 62 1.05 -20.52 -6.74
C GLU A 62 2.27 -20.09 -7.56
N LEU A 63 3.00 -19.08 -7.10
CA LEU A 63 4.25 -18.59 -7.71
C LEU A 63 5.49 -19.37 -7.25
N GLY A 64 5.37 -20.28 -6.29
CA GLY A 64 6.49 -21.06 -5.76
C GLY A 64 7.51 -20.23 -4.99
N ILE A 65 7.08 -19.14 -4.36
CA ILE A 65 7.95 -18.21 -3.58
C ILE A 65 7.71 -18.30 -2.07
N GLU A 66 7.22 -19.43 -1.59
CA GLU A 66 6.91 -19.69 -0.18
C GLU A 66 8.11 -19.59 0.75
N SER A 67 9.33 -19.71 0.19
CA SER A 67 10.57 -19.57 0.95
C SER A 67 10.86 -18.14 1.43
N THR A 68 10.09 -17.14 0.99
CA THR A 68 10.23 -15.78 1.53
C THR A 68 9.82 -15.74 3.00
N PRO A 69 10.56 -15.04 3.86
CA PRO A 69 10.37 -15.12 5.31
C PRO A 69 9.06 -14.49 5.79
N HIS A 70 8.49 -13.58 5.01
CA HIS A 70 7.31 -12.80 5.40
C HIS A 70 6.32 -12.69 4.24
N HIS A 71 5.11 -13.14 4.52
CA HIS A 71 4.00 -13.11 3.58
C HIS A 71 3.11 -11.89 3.88
N PRO A 72 2.95 -10.96 2.95
CA PRO A 72 2.24 -9.70 3.19
C PRO A 72 0.83 -9.87 3.73
N GLU A 73 0.02 -10.78 3.18
CA GLU A 73 -1.33 -11.02 3.69
C GLU A 73 -1.30 -11.45 5.16
N THR A 74 -0.52 -12.47 5.49
CA THR A 74 -0.40 -12.97 6.87
C THR A 74 0.05 -11.87 7.83
N GLU A 75 1.08 -11.11 7.47
CA GLU A 75 1.64 -10.07 8.34
C GLU A 75 0.67 -8.89 8.55
N LEU A 76 0.02 -8.42 7.48
CA LEU A 76 -0.91 -7.29 7.58
C LEU A 76 -2.18 -7.67 8.37
N ARG A 77 -2.71 -8.88 8.17
CA ARG A 77 -3.82 -9.39 8.99
C ARG A 77 -3.43 -9.48 10.46
N ALA A 78 -2.22 -9.92 10.77
CA ALA A 78 -1.72 -9.98 12.15
C ALA A 78 -1.62 -8.59 12.80
N MET A 79 -1.46 -7.53 12.00
CA MET A 79 -1.48 -6.13 12.47
C MET A 79 -2.90 -5.54 12.55
N GLY A 80 -3.94 -6.33 12.35
CA GLY A 80 -5.33 -5.90 12.47
C GLY A 80 -5.90 -5.24 11.20
N ALA A 81 -5.26 -5.39 10.04
CA ALA A 81 -5.78 -4.84 8.79
C ALA A 81 -7.06 -5.56 8.33
N ASP A 82 -8.00 -4.79 7.76
CA ASP A 82 -9.10 -5.31 6.95
C ASP A 82 -8.56 -5.63 5.54
N PHE A 83 -8.01 -6.83 5.42
CA PHE A 83 -7.31 -7.23 4.20
C PHE A 83 -8.30 -7.73 3.14
N GLU A 84 -8.33 -7.05 2.00
CA GLU A 84 -9.14 -7.40 0.84
C GLU A 84 -8.28 -8.04 -0.28
N SER A 85 -8.87 -8.91 -1.07
CA SER A 85 -8.19 -9.47 -2.25
C SER A 85 -9.18 -9.96 -3.30
N ALA A 86 -8.78 -9.89 -4.57
CA ALA A 86 -9.41 -10.66 -5.63
C ALA A 86 -8.70 -12.00 -5.76
N SER A 87 -9.46 -13.06 -6.01
CA SER A 87 -8.92 -14.39 -6.23
C SER A 87 -9.70 -15.09 -7.33
N ALA A 88 -8.96 -15.65 -8.29
CA ALA A 88 -9.49 -16.53 -9.31
C ALA A 88 -8.89 -17.94 -9.15
N PHE A 89 -9.57 -18.93 -9.70
CA PHE A 89 -9.02 -20.29 -9.72
C PHE A 89 -7.81 -20.35 -10.65
N ARG A 90 -6.64 -20.72 -10.14
CA ARG A 90 -5.38 -20.78 -10.88
C ARG A 90 -4.96 -19.46 -11.55
N ASP A 91 -5.29 -18.35 -10.93
CA ASP A 91 -4.81 -17.04 -11.37
C ASP A 91 -3.88 -16.43 -10.33
N PRO A 92 -2.55 -16.65 -10.44
CA PRO A 92 -1.59 -16.07 -9.50
C PRO A 92 -1.50 -14.54 -9.63
N PHE A 93 -2.06 -13.97 -10.69
CA PHE A 93 -2.04 -12.53 -10.98
C PHE A 93 -3.43 -11.89 -10.83
N ALA A 94 -4.37 -12.56 -10.13
CA ALA A 94 -5.66 -11.95 -9.79
C ALA A 94 -5.43 -10.55 -9.22
N ASN A 95 -5.99 -9.53 -9.90
CA ASN A 95 -5.64 -8.14 -9.67
C ASN A 95 -6.68 -7.43 -8.82
N HIS A 96 -6.21 -6.67 -7.84
CA HIS A 96 -7.04 -5.88 -6.96
C HIS A 96 -6.25 -4.67 -6.43
N TRP A 97 -6.95 -3.57 -6.15
CA TRP A 97 -6.36 -2.42 -5.46
C TRP A 97 -7.39 -1.85 -4.49
N VAL A 98 -6.91 -1.18 -3.47
CA VAL A 98 -7.71 -0.60 -2.40
C VAL A 98 -7.23 0.81 -2.14
N VAL A 99 -8.18 1.72 -1.96
CA VAL A 99 -7.96 3.08 -1.47
C VAL A 99 -8.64 3.21 -0.12
N ASP A 100 -7.91 3.60 0.90
CA ASP A 100 -8.42 3.90 2.23
C ASP A 100 -7.77 5.19 2.75
N GLY A 101 -8.48 6.30 2.62
CA GLY A 101 -7.95 7.62 2.94
C GLY A 101 -6.69 7.91 2.14
N ASN A 102 -5.56 8.05 2.84
CA ASN A 102 -4.25 8.30 2.24
C ASN A 102 -3.44 7.04 1.88
N LEU A 103 -3.96 5.84 2.14
CA LEU A 103 -3.33 4.58 1.75
C LEU A 103 -3.90 4.08 0.42
N VAL A 104 -3.00 3.74 -0.51
CA VAL A 104 -3.35 3.15 -1.81
C VAL A 104 -2.53 1.89 -2.01
N THR A 105 -3.15 0.72 -1.95
CA THR A 105 -2.44 -0.56 -2.02
C THR A 105 -2.91 -1.40 -3.19
N GLY A 106 -1.99 -2.18 -3.77
CA GLY A 106 -2.26 -3.07 -4.91
C GLY A 106 -1.78 -4.49 -4.65
N GLN A 107 -2.61 -5.47 -5.05
CA GLN A 107 -2.40 -6.88 -4.74
C GLN A 107 -1.13 -7.45 -5.39
N ASN A 108 -0.82 -7.01 -6.61
CA ASN A 108 0.40 -7.43 -7.32
C ASN A 108 0.89 -6.33 -8.28
N GLN A 109 1.95 -6.59 -9.02
CA GLN A 109 2.54 -5.63 -9.96
C GLN A 109 1.57 -5.13 -11.04
N ASN A 110 0.54 -5.92 -11.41
CA ASN A 110 -0.44 -5.51 -12.40
C ASN A 110 -1.37 -4.40 -11.89
N ALA A 111 -1.51 -4.26 -10.56
CA ALA A 111 -2.23 -3.16 -9.94
C ALA A 111 -1.45 -1.81 -9.98
N GLY A 112 -0.16 -1.84 -10.33
CA GLY A 112 0.69 -0.65 -10.31
C GLY A 112 0.11 0.57 -11.03
N PRO A 113 -0.36 0.46 -12.29
CA PRO A 113 -0.97 1.58 -13.00
C PRO A 113 -2.21 2.15 -12.29
N MET A 114 -3.03 1.29 -11.68
CA MET A 114 -4.23 1.73 -10.94
C MET A 114 -3.85 2.42 -9.65
N VAL A 115 -2.92 1.85 -8.88
CA VAL A 115 -2.39 2.47 -7.66
C VAL A 115 -1.81 3.86 -7.96
N ALA A 116 -1.00 3.99 -9.01
CA ALA A 116 -0.45 5.28 -9.42
C ALA A 116 -1.55 6.29 -9.81
N ARG A 117 -2.57 5.85 -10.54
CA ARG A 117 -3.72 6.69 -10.92
C ARG A 117 -4.48 7.19 -9.69
N GLU A 118 -4.78 6.31 -8.75
CA GLU A 118 -5.50 6.69 -7.52
C GLU A 118 -4.66 7.64 -6.65
N MET A 119 -3.35 7.40 -6.53
CA MET A 119 -2.45 8.31 -5.83
C MET A 119 -2.44 9.70 -6.48
N MET A 120 -2.38 9.78 -7.81
CA MET A 120 -2.44 11.04 -8.54
C MET A 120 -3.77 11.77 -8.33
N ALA A 121 -4.90 11.03 -8.34
CA ALA A 121 -6.21 11.61 -8.07
C ALA A 121 -6.29 12.22 -6.65
N LEU A 122 -5.76 11.51 -5.65
CA LEU A 122 -5.69 12.02 -4.28
C LEU A 122 -4.78 13.24 -4.15
N LEU A 123 -3.63 13.26 -4.85
CA LEU A 123 -2.72 14.42 -4.85
C LEU A 123 -3.38 15.65 -5.47
N VAL A 124 -4.11 15.48 -6.58
CA VAL A 124 -4.86 16.58 -7.21
C VAL A 124 -5.95 17.10 -6.27
N ALA A 125 -6.68 16.21 -5.60
CA ALA A 125 -7.69 16.60 -4.63
C ALA A 125 -7.07 17.38 -3.45
N GLN A 126 -5.97 16.88 -2.86
CA GLN A 126 -5.25 17.58 -1.79
C GLN A 126 -4.75 18.97 -2.23
N ALA A 127 -4.27 19.09 -3.47
CA ALA A 127 -3.83 20.37 -4.01
C ALA A 127 -4.99 21.37 -4.22
N ALA A 128 -6.17 20.87 -4.61
CA ALA A 128 -7.36 21.71 -4.79
C ALA A 128 -7.92 22.25 -3.45
N ASP A 129 -7.75 21.49 -2.38
CA ASP A 129 -8.21 21.86 -1.03
C ASP A 129 -7.21 22.79 -0.29
N ALA A 130 -6.00 23.00 -0.84
CA ALA A 130 -5.00 23.88 -0.25
C ALA A 130 -5.28 25.35 -0.62
N PRO A 131 -5.52 26.27 0.32
CA PRO A 131 -6.03 27.62 0.05
C PRO A 131 -5.07 28.57 -0.71
N ASP A 132 -3.82 28.16 -0.94
CA ASP A 132 -2.77 28.96 -1.61
C ASP A 132 -1.89 28.15 -2.58
N ALA A 133 -2.39 27.06 -3.15
CA ALA A 133 -1.59 26.26 -4.08
C ALA A 133 -1.41 27.02 -5.41
N PRO A 134 -0.16 27.24 -5.91
CA PRO A 134 0.04 27.75 -7.26
C PRO A 134 -0.55 26.73 -8.26
N ALA A 135 -1.24 27.23 -9.29
CA ALA A 135 -1.78 26.39 -10.35
C ALA A 135 -0.65 25.51 -10.93
N VAL A 136 -0.77 24.21 -10.76
CA VAL A 136 0.14 23.24 -11.40
C VAL A 136 -0.29 23.14 -12.86
N ASP A 137 0.46 23.78 -13.74
CA ASP A 137 0.30 23.64 -15.19
C ASP A 137 0.77 22.21 -15.58
N LEU A 138 -0.19 21.29 -15.63
CA LEU A 138 0.05 19.94 -16.11
C LEU A 138 0.13 19.98 -17.64
N ALA A 139 1.30 20.34 -18.18
CA ALA A 139 1.56 20.16 -19.59
C ALA A 139 1.35 18.67 -19.95
N PRO A 140 0.65 18.39 -21.07
CA PRO A 140 0.47 17.01 -21.51
C PRO A 140 1.83 16.36 -21.77
N ALA A 141 2.01 15.15 -21.23
CA ALA A 141 3.21 14.36 -21.50
C ALA A 141 3.35 14.08 -23.00
N PRO A 142 4.57 14.11 -23.54
CA PRO A 142 4.85 13.86 -24.95
C PRO A 142 4.48 12.45 -25.40
#